data_9b898154c0cedd29e6a52555d6bb2723
#
_entry.id   9b898154c0cedd29e6a52555d6bb2723
#
_cell.length_a   1.000
_cell.length_b   1.000
_cell.length_c   1.000
_cell.angle_alpha   90.00
_cell.angle_beta   90.00
_cell.angle_gamma   90.00
#
_symmetry.space_group_name_H-M   'P 1'
#
loop_
_entity.id
_entity.type
_entity.pdbx_description
1 polymer ?
#
loop_
_entity_poly.entity_id
_entity_poly.type
_entity_poly.pdbx_seq_one_letter_code
_entity_poly.pdbx_strand_id
1 'polypeptide(L)'
;VGKVFLLLVGAILLEIFVFIEVGSAIGAWSTLALIVLTAVVGISLVRIQGIQTLMEAQHKINRGEPPAREMVSGMMLALSGVLLLLPGFVSDLAGLLLLLPPVRVALAERFLSRAHVRGHKGHTFSAEYYYHSEVRRPEERLRDHSPGSTFDGEYERKDDNK
;
A
#
# COMPACT_ATOMS: atom_id res chain seq x y z
N VAL A 1 -20.57 -5.50 15.64
CA VAL A 1 -19.53 -5.25 16.67
C VAL A 1 -19.31 -6.52 17.49
N GLY A 2 -20.36 -7.22 18.00
CA GLY A 2 -20.22 -8.42 18.85
C GLY A 2 -19.48 -9.61 18.21
N LYS A 3 -19.69 -9.87 16.92
CA LYS A 3 -19.00 -10.97 16.22
C LYS A 3 -17.50 -10.74 16.09
N VAL A 4 -17.09 -9.50 15.80
CA VAL A 4 -15.67 -9.13 15.69
C VAL A 4 -15.00 -9.22 17.05
N PHE A 5 -15.66 -8.74 18.10
CA PHE A 5 -15.17 -8.85 19.47
C PHE A 5 -15.00 -10.31 19.92
N LEU A 6 -15.99 -11.16 19.65
CA LEU A 6 -15.92 -12.59 19.97
C LEU A 6 -14.76 -13.28 19.23
N LEU A 7 -14.54 -12.93 17.97
CA LEU A 7 -13.45 -13.47 17.16
C LEU A 7 -12.09 -13.04 17.71
N LEU A 8 -11.96 -11.76 18.12
CA LEU A 8 -10.72 -11.24 18.68
C LEU A 8 -10.41 -11.90 20.04
N VAL A 9 -11.40 -12.02 20.93
CA VAL A 9 -11.23 -12.74 22.20
C VAL A 9 -10.86 -14.20 21.96
N GLY A 10 -11.52 -14.87 21.02
CA GLY A 10 -11.22 -16.27 20.65
C GLY A 10 -9.79 -16.43 20.12
N ALA A 11 -9.32 -15.48 19.30
CA ALA A 11 -7.94 -15.49 18.81
C ALA A 11 -6.93 -15.34 19.95
N ILE A 12 -7.17 -14.42 20.89
CA ILE A 12 -6.29 -14.24 22.05
C ILE A 12 -6.25 -15.50 22.94
N LEU A 13 -7.40 -16.10 23.18
CA LEU A 13 -7.46 -17.34 23.97
C LEU A 13 -6.74 -18.49 23.28
N LEU A 14 -6.86 -18.57 21.95
CA LEU A 14 -6.15 -19.57 21.15
C LEU A 14 -4.62 -19.37 21.24
N GLU A 15 -4.14 -18.11 21.13
CA GLU A 15 -2.71 -17.79 21.31
C GLU A 15 -2.21 -18.24 22.69
N ILE A 16 -2.92 -17.88 23.75
CA ILE A 16 -2.55 -18.25 25.12
C ILE A 16 -2.51 -19.78 25.26
N PHE A 17 -3.51 -20.48 24.73
CA PHE A 17 -3.58 -21.94 24.77
C PHE A 17 -2.36 -22.56 24.08
N VAL A 18 -2.06 -22.14 22.84
CA VAL A 18 -0.92 -22.64 22.08
C VAL A 18 0.40 -22.30 22.78
N PHE A 19 0.50 -21.12 23.37
CA PHE A 19 1.68 -20.71 24.12
C PHE A 19 1.96 -21.60 25.34
N ILE A 20 0.92 -21.97 26.08
CA ILE A 20 1.03 -22.89 27.22
C ILE A 20 1.45 -24.28 26.75
N GLU A 21 0.81 -24.80 25.71
CA GLU A 21 1.07 -26.13 25.19
C GLU A 21 2.53 -26.26 24.67
N VAL A 22 2.96 -25.31 23.83
CA VAL A 22 4.33 -25.29 23.31
C VAL A 22 5.34 -25.07 24.44
N GLY A 23 5.06 -24.15 25.36
CA GLY A 23 5.91 -23.87 26.52
C GLY A 23 6.08 -25.06 27.43
N SER A 24 5.04 -25.89 27.60
CA SER A 24 5.13 -27.12 28.37
C SER A 24 5.94 -28.21 27.67
N ALA A 25 5.90 -28.25 26.33
CA ALA A 25 6.59 -29.26 25.54
C ALA A 25 8.09 -29.00 25.39
N ILE A 26 8.50 -27.75 25.09
CA ILE A 26 9.90 -27.39 24.78
C ILE A 26 10.57 -26.52 25.84
N GLY A 27 9.82 -26.10 26.84
CA GLY A 27 10.31 -25.23 27.92
C GLY A 27 10.25 -23.73 27.61
N ALA A 28 10.15 -22.92 28.65
CA ALA A 28 9.90 -21.47 28.54
C ALA A 28 11.00 -20.71 27.76
N TRP A 29 12.27 -21.05 27.97
CA TRP A 29 13.40 -20.40 27.29
C TRP A 29 13.44 -20.68 25.78
N SER A 30 13.18 -21.94 25.41
CA SER A 30 13.10 -22.35 23.99
C SER A 30 11.94 -21.68 23.29
N THR A 31 10.78 -21.59 23.96
CA THR A 31 9.60 -20.91 23.46
C THR A 31 9.86 -19.42 23.21
N LEU A 32 10.50 -18.74 24.18
CA LEU A 32 10.86 -17.34 24.04
C LEU A 32 11.85 -17.11 22.89
N ALA A 33 12.88 -17.97 22.80
CA ALA A 33 13.85 -17.89 21.71
C ALA A 33 13.19 -18.08 20.33
N LEU A 34 12.22 -18.99 20.22
CA LEU A 34 11.50 -19.23 18.98
C LEU A 34 10.66 -18.01 18.57
N ILE A 35 9.95 -17.38 19.51
CA ILE A 35 9.16 -16.16 19.25
C ILE A 35 10.08 -15.02 18.78
N VAL A 36 11.20 -14.81 19.45
CA VAL A 36 12.16 -13.78 19.04
C VAL A 36 12.73 -14.07 17.66
N LEU A 37 13.03 -15.33 17.37
CA LEU A 37 13.56 -15.75 16.07
C LEU A 37 12.52 -15.51 14.96
N THR A 38 11.26 -15.93 15.16
CA THR A 38 10.20 -15.70 14.16
C THR A 38 9.94 -14.22 13.93
N ALA A 39 9.95 -13.40 14.97
CA ALA A 39 9.80 -11.94 14.86
C ALA A 39 10.94 -11.32 14.04
N VAL A 40 12.20 -11.66 14.32
CA VAL A 40 13.37 -11.14 13.59
C VAL A 40 13.34 -11.54 12.11
N VAL A 41 13.06 -12.82 11.84
CA VAL A 41 12.94 -13.32 10.47
C VAL A 41 11.78 -12.65 9.75
N GLY A 42 10.61 -12.57 10.39
CA GLY A 42 9.42 -11.96 9.83
C GLY A 42 9.62 -10.49 9.48
N ILE A 43 10.14 -9.68 10.39
CA ILE A 43 10.43 -8.25 10.16
C ILE A 43 11.43 -8.08 9.01
N SER A 44 12.47 -8.91 8.96
CA SER A 44 13.45 -8.87 7.88
C SER A 44 12.82 -9.16 6.52
N LEU A 45 11.95 -10.17 6.43
CA LEU A 45 11.21 -10.52 5.22
C LEU A 45 10.23 -9.41 4.80
N VAL A 46 9.48 -8.85 5.75
CA VAL A 46 8.57 -7.72 5.49
C VAL A 46 9.33 -6.54 4.90
N ARG A 47 10.50 -6.22 5.45
CA ARG A 47 11.33 -5.11 4.97
C ARG A 47 11.81 -5.34 3.54
N ILE A 48 12.37 -6.51 3.24
CA ILE A 48 12.90 -6.85 1.91
C ILE A 48 11.77 -6.84 0.87
N GLN A 49 10.68 -7.53 1.15
CA GLN A 49 9.55 -7.65 0.24
C GLN A 49 8.78 -6.34 0.09
N GLY A 50 8.73 -5.52 1.15
CA GLY A 50 8.11 -4.20 1.13
C GLY A 50 8.82 -3.26 0.16
N ILE A 51 10.15 -3.21 0.21
CA ILE A 51 10.96 -2.40 -0.70
C ILE A 51 10.77 -2.88 -2.15
N GLN A 52 10.81 -4.19 -2.39
CA GLN A 52 10.58 -4.76 -3.73
C GLN A 52 9.21 -4.39 -4.29
N THR A 53 8.15 -4.58 -3.50
CA THR A 53 6.77 -4.23 -3.90
C THR A 53 6.63 -2.74 -4.21
N LEU A 54 7.30 -1.87 -3.44
CA LEU A 54 7.28 -0.43 -3.67
C LEU A 54 8.00 -0.06 -4.97
N MET A 55 9.16 -0.68 -5.25
CA MET A 55 9.89 -0.47 -6.51
C MET A 55 9.09 -0.94 -7.72
N GLU A 56 8.44 -2.09 -7.64
CA GLU A 56 7.56 -2.61 -8.69
C GLU A 56 6.38 -1.67 -8.95
N ALA A 57 5.77 -1.14 -7.89
CA ALA A 57 4.70 -0.15 -8.00
C ALA A 57 5.18 1.12 -8.71
N GLN A 58 6.35 1.66 -8.34
CA GLN A 58 6.95 2.83 -8.98
C GLN A 58 7.25 2.58 -10.46
N HIS A 59 7.80 1.41 -10.80
CA HIS A 59 8.06 1.04 -12.19
C HIS A 59 6.79 1.01 -13.05
N LYS A 60 5.67 0.50 -12.51
CA LYS A 60 4.38 0.49 -13.21
C LYS A 60 3.84 1.90 -13.41
N ILE A 61 3.89 2.73 -12.37
CA ILE A 61 3.46 4.14 -12.46
C ILE A 61 4.25 4.87 -13.55
N ASN A 62 5.57 4.67 -13.62
CA ASN A 62 6.42 5.30 -14.62
C ASN A 62 6.10 4.85 -16.07
N ARG A 63 5.48 3.67 -16.22
CA ARG A 63 4.98 3.16 -17.52
C ARG A 63 3.54 3.56 -17.80
N GLY A 64 2.89 4.31 -16.91
CA GLY A 64 1.48 4.66 -17.02
C GLY A 64 0.52 3.49 -16.73
N GLU A 65 1.00 2.41 -16.12
CA GLU A 65 0.20 1.24 -15.75
C GLU A 65 -0.33 1.38 -14.32
N PRO A 66 -1.59 1.00 -14.03
CA PRO A 66 -2.13 1.03 -12.68
C PRO A 66 -1.48 -0.06 -11.80
N PRO A 67 -0.86 0.28 -10.64
CA PRO A 67 -0.19 -0.66 -9.76
C PRO A 67 -1.16 -1.37 -8.80
N ALA A 68 -2.32 -1.81 -9.29
CA ALA A 68 -3.38 -2.37 -8.44
C ALA A 68 -2.94 -3.64 -7.68
N ARG A 69 -2.15 -4.51 -8.30
CA ARG A 69 -1.60 -5.72 -7.66
C ARG A 69 -0.61 -5.38 -6.55
N GLU A 70 0.27 -4.42 -6.81
CA GLU A 70 1.31 -3.97 -5.89
C GLU A 70 0.69 -3.29 -4.66
N MET A 71 -0.38 -2.53 -4.86
CA MET A 71 -1.14 -1.93 -3.76
C MET A 71 -1.75 -2.99 -2.85
N VAL A 72 -2.45 -3.98 -3.41
CA VAL A 72 -3.02 -5.09 -2.62
C VAL A 72 -1.90 -5.89 -1.94
N SER A 73 -0.81 -6.15 -2.64
CA SER A 73 0.38 -6.82 -2.11
C SER A 73 1.00 -6.06 -0.94
N GLY A 74 1.13 -4.74 -1.05
CA GLY A 74 1.61 -3.87 0.03
C GLY A 74 0.70 -3.88 1.25
N MET A 75 -0.61 -3.87 1.06
CA MET A 75 -1.57 -4.00 2.16
C MET A 75 -1.42 -5.34 2.90
N MET A 76 -1.22 -6.44 2.16
CA MET A 76 -1.00 -7.76 2.77
C MET A 76 0.33 -7.82 3.52
N LEU A 77 1.39 -7.19 3.01
CA LEU A 77 2.66 -7.06 3.70
C LEU A 77 2.53 -6.25 5.00
N ALA A 78 1.79 -5.15 4.97
CA ALA A 78 1.52 -4.36 6.17
C ALA A 78 0.75 -5.18 7.21
N LEU A 79 -0.28 -5.93 6.79
CA LEU A 79 -1.04 -6.81 7.65
C LEU A 79 -0.16 -7.92 8.25
N SER A 80 0.71 -8.55 7.43
CA SER A 80 1.70 -9.52 7.94
C SER A 80 2.60 -8.92 8.99
N GLY A 81 3.09 -7.68 8.76
CA GLY A 81 3.93 -6.98 9.72
C GLY A 81 3.21 -6.73 11.05
N VAL A 82 1.94 -6.36 10.99
CA VAL A 82 1.11 -6.18 12.20
C VAL A 82 0.92 -7.50 12.95
N LEU A 83 0.65 -8.60 12.24
CA LEU A 83 0.52 -9.92 12.86
C LEU A 83 1.82 -10.36 13.56
N LEU A 84 2.96 -10.15 12.91
CA LEU A 84 4.28 -10.48 13.48
C LEU A 84 4.74 -9.55 14.61
N LEU A 85 4.14 -8.37 14.76
CA LEU A 85 4.36 -7.48 15.89
C LEU A 85 3.62 -7.95 17.16
N LEU A 86 2.53 -8.70 17.01
CA LEU A 86 1.80 -9.31 18.13
C LEU A 86 2.46 -10.67 18.44
N PRO A 87 3.26 -10.74 19.52
CA PRO A 87 4.00 -11.97 19.82
C PRO A 87 3.04 -13.12 20.11
N GLY A 88 2.94 -14.07 19.20
CA GLY A 88 2.11 -15.25 19.34
C GLY A 88 2.47 -16.31 18.30
N PHE A 89 2.16 -17.59 18.56
CA PHE A 89 2.47 -18.67 17.64
C PHE A 89 1.55 -18.69 16.42
N VAL A 90 0.26 -18.49 16.65
CA VAL A 90 -0.75 -18.56 15.60
C VAL A 90 -0.69 -17.30 14.73
N SER A 91 -0.56 -16.13 15.36
CA SER A 91 -0.38 -14.86 14.66
C SER A 91 0.92 -14.82 13.85
N ASP A 92 2.04 -15.31 14.41
CA ASP A 92 3.31 -15.40 13.69
C ASP A 92 3.21 -16.34 12.48
N LEU A 93 2.61 -17.52 12.66
CA LEU A 93 2.39 -18.45 11.55
C LEU A 93 1.49 -17.85 10.47
N ALA A 94 0.42 -17.18 10.85
CA ALA A 94 -0.46 -16.49 9.90
C ALA A 94 0.27 -15.35 9.18
N GLY A 95 1.06 -14.55 9.89
CA GLY A 95 1.91 -13.51 9.33
C GLY A 95 2.93 -14.05 8.34
N LEU A 96 3.63 -15.12 8.69
CA LEU A 96 4.58 -15.80 7.80
C LEU A 96 3.90 -16.39 6.57
N LEU A 97 2.71 -16.99 6.69
CA LEU A 97 1.94 -17.48 5.55
C LEU A 97 1.55 -16.35 4.59
N LEU A 98 1.14 -15.18 5.12
CA LEU A 98 0.85 -14.02 4.29
C LEU A 98 2.10 -13.45 3.59
N LEU A 99 3.29 -13.65 4.17
CA LEU A 99 4.56 -13.24 3.57
C LEU A 99 4.96 -14.10 2.37
N LEU A 100 4.44 -15.31 2.24
CA LEU A 100 4.78 -16.18 1.12
C LEU A 100 4.25 -15.59 -0.20
N PRO A 101 5.13 -15.34 -1.21
CA PRO A 101 4.71 -14.74 -2.47
C PRO A 101 3.55 -15.47 -3.17
N PRO A 102 3.49 -16.81 -3.23
CA PRO A 102 2.37 -17.50 -3.89
C PRO A 102 1.04 -17.30 -3.17
N VAL A 103 1.04 -17.24 -1.84
CA VAL A 103 -0.17 -17.00 -1.05
C VAL A 103 -0.69 -15.58 -1.31
N ARG A 104 0.22 -14.62 -1.32
CA ARG A 104 -0.09 -13.22 -1.56
C ARG A 104 -0.65 -12.98 -2.96
N VAL A 105 -0.03 -13.57 -3.99
CA VAL A 105 -0.51 -13.46 -5.37
C VAL A 105 -1.90 -14.07 -5.49
N ALA A 106 -2.12 -15.28 -4.97
CA ALA A 106 -3.42 -15.95 -5.02
C ALA A 106 -4.53 -15.16 -4.30
N LEU A 107 -4.22 -14.55 -3.15
CA LEU A 107 -5.15 -13.70 -2.43
C LEU A 107 -5.41 -12.39 -3.16
N ALA A 108 -4.37 -11.75 -3.71
CA ALA A 108 -4.52 -10.53 -4.50
C ALA A 108 -5.40 -10.75 -5.73
N GLU A 109 -5.21 -11.83 -6.45
CA GLU A 109 -6.05 -12.20 -7.60
C GLU A 109 -7.50 -12.46 -7.21
N ARG A 110 -7.74 -13.15 -6.09
CA ARG A 110 -9.10 -13.35 -5.56
C ARG A 110 -9.76 -12.04 -5.14
N PHE A 111 -9.00 -11.11 -4.59
CA PHE A 111 -9.53 -9.81 -4.17
C PHE A 111 -9.88 -8.95 -5.38
N LEU A 112 -8.97 -8.89 -6.37
CA LEU A 112 -9.17 -8.15 -7.61
C LEU A 112 -10.31 -8.72 -8.45
N SER A 113 -10.42 -10.05 -8.58
CA SER A 113 -11.52 -10.68 -9.31
C SER A 113 -12.88 -10.40 -8.70
N ARG A 114 -12.99 -10.37 -7.37
CA ARG A 114 -14.22 -9.99 -6.68
C ARG A 114 -14.56 -8.50 -6.80
N ALA A 115 -13.55 -7.64 -6.89
CA ALA A 115 -13.73 -6.21 -7.10
C ALA A 115 -14.24 -5.93 -8.52
N HIS A 116 -13.75 -6.63 -9.54
CA HIS A 116 -14.20 -6.49 -10.92
C HIS A 116 -15.66 -6.94 -11.12
N VAL A 117 -16.10 -8.00 -10.45
CA VAL A 117 -17.49 -8.49 -10.55
C VAL A 117 -18.50 -7.54 -9.89
N ARG A 118 -18.07 -6.75 -8.89
CA ARG A 118 -18.92 -5.73 -8.24
C ARG A 118 -18.87 -4.36 -8.91
N GLY A 119 -17.92 -4.13 -9.81
CA GLY A 119 -17.65 -2.82 -10.42
C GLY A 119 -18.55 -2.43 -11.59
N HIS A 120 -19.66 -3.15 -11.88
CA HIS A 120 -20.58 -2.76 -12.96
C HIS A 120 -21.64 -1.74 -12.54
N LYS A 121 -21.60 -1.20 -11.32
CA LYS A 121 -22.37 0.00 -10.91
C LYS A 121 -21.45 0.95 -10.15
N GLY A 122 -20.86 1.85 -10.92
CA GLY A 122 -20.38 3.18 -10.57
C GLY A 122 -19.79 3.36 -9.16
N HIS A 123 -18.52 3.13 -9.02
CA HIS A 123 -17.55 3.97 -8.30
C HIS A 123 -16.19 3.42 -8.67
N THR A 124 -15.61 4.01 -9.71
CA THR A 124 -14.16 3.97 -9.88
C THR A 124 -13.59 4.48 -8.56
N PHE A 125 -12.97 3.61 -7.79
CA PHE A 125 -12.10 4.03 -6.70
C PHE A 125 -10.88 4.67 -7.39
N SER A 126 -11.08 5.88 -7.86
CA SER A 126 -9.98 6.79 -8.15
C SER A 126 -9.39 7.09 -6.79
N ALA A 127 -8.36 6.35 -6.41
CA ALA A 127 -7.39 6.86 -5.48
C ALA A 127 -6.73 8.03 -6.21
N GLU A 128 -7.38 9.18 -6.11
CA GLU A 128 -6.86 10.47 -6.52
C GLU A 128 -5.75 10.78 -5.51
N TYR A 129 -4.60 10.15 -5.73
CA TYR A 129 -3.38 10.63 -5.17
C TYR A 129 -3.19 12.01 -5.79
N TYR A 130 -3.55 13.04 -5.04
CA TYR A 130 -3.05 14.38 -5.26
C TYR A 130 -1.53 14.35 -5.16
N TYR A 131 -0.89 13.87 -6.21
CA TYR A 131 0.44 14.30 -6.53
C TYR A 131 0.27 15.74 -6.99
N HIS A 132 0.31 16.66 -6.04
CA HIS A 132 0.63 18.04 -6.32
C HIS A 132 2.12 18.08 -6.73
N SER A 133 2.43 17.43 -7.85
CA SER A 133 3.62 17.73 -8.59
C SER A 133 3.35 19.06 -9.27
N GLU A 134 3.69 20.12 -8.58
CA GLU A 134 3.90 21.44 -9.15
C GLU A 134 5.07 21.37 -10.13
N VAL A 135 4.90 20.54 -11.18
CA VAL A 135 5.68 20.66 -12.39
C VAL A 135 5.09 21.83 -13.14
N ARG A 136 5.49 23.04 -12.77
CA ARG A 136 5.42 24.20 -13.66
C ARG A 136 6.06 23.78 -14.98
N ARG A 137 5.24 23.44 -15.97
CA ARG A 137 5.66 23.44 -17.37
C ARG A 137 5.74 24.91 -17.80
N PRO A 138 6.90 25.44 -18.17
CA PRO A 138 7.04 26.84 -18.61
C PRO A 138 6.38 27.13 -19.97
N GLU A 139 5.82 26.15 -20.65
CA GLU A 139 5.45 26.28 -22.07
C GLU A 139 3.95 26.40 -22.38
N GLU A 140 3.08 26.45 -21.37
CA GLU A 140 1.63 26.56 -21.64
C GLU A 140 1.07 27.97 -21.51
N ARG A 141 1.95 29.02 -21.53
CA ARG A 141 1.50 30.41 -21.55
C ARG A 141 1.28 31.02 -22.94
N LEU A 142 1.34 30.23 -24.02
CA LEU A 142 1.23 30.79 -25.37
C LEU A 142 0.04 30.30 -26.19
N ARG A 143 -1.01 29.73 -25.58
CA ARG A 143 -2.22 29.36 -26.32
C ARG A 143 -3.50 29.68 -25.56
N ASP A 144 -3.63 30.89 -25.07
CA ASP A 144 -4.95 31.48 -24.84
C ASP A 144 -5.24 32.42 -26.01
N HIS A 145 -5.67 31.82 -27.10
CA HIS A 145 -6.30 32.55 -28.19
C HIS A 145 -7.78 32.63 -27.90
N SER A 146 -8.17 33.52 -27.01
CA SER A 146 -9.51 34.07 -26.99
C SER A 146 -9.66 34.96 -28.24
N PRO A 147 -10.59 34.70 -29.18
CA PRO A 147 -10.85 35.59 -30.28
C PRO A 147 -11.62 36.78 -29.76
N GLY A 148 -10.94 37.93 -29.57
CA GLY A 148 -11.64 39.18 -29.37
C GLY A 148 -11.09 40.20 -28.37
N SER A 149 -9.81 40.48 -28.37
CA SER A 149 -9.36 41.79 -27.89
C SER A 149 -8.08 42.20 -28.62
N THR A 150 -8.26 42.83 -29.77
CA THR A 150 -7.25 43.62 -30.44
C THR A 150 -7.14 44.92 -29.69
N PHE A 151 -6.02 45.16 -29.02
CA PHE A 151 -5.68 46.47 -28.52
C PHE A 151 -5.06 47.23 -29.69
N ASP A 152 -5.82 48.15 -30.30
CA ASP A 152 -5.23 49.16 -31.18
C ASP A 152 -4.46 50.16 -30.31
N GLY A 153 -3.14 50.00 -30.24
CA GLY A 153 -2.26 50.96 -29.63
C GLY A 153 -1.87 52.03 -30.63
N GLU A 154 -2.42 53.21 -30.53
CA GLU A 154 -1.93 54.38 -31.27
C GLU A 154 -0.54 54.71 -30.80
N TYR A 155 0.45 54.63 -31.70
CA TYR A 155 1.84 55.01 -31.45
C TYR A 155 2.05 56.42 -31.97
N GLU A 156 2.14 57.40 -31.07
CA GLU A 156 2.51 58.76 -31.40
C GLU A 156 4.04 58.92 -31.32
N ARG A 157 4.69 59.10 -32.49
CA ARG A 157 6.10 59.30 -32.60
C ARG A 157 6.40 60.76 -32.29
N LYS A 158 6.96 61.00 -31.13
CA LYS A 158 7.45 62.33 -30.73
C LYS A 158 8.83 62.55 -31.35
N ASP A 159 8.87 63.33 -32.44
CA ASP A 159 10.11 63.77 -33.05
C ASP A 159 10.77 64.84 -32.15
N ASP A 160 11.90 64.50 -31.53
CA ASP A 160 12.74 65.45 -30.81
C ASP A 160 13.49 66.26 -31.83
N ASN A 161 12.99 67.50 -32.08
CA ASN A 161 13.74 68.54 -32.70
C ASN A 161 14.55 69.26 -31.62
N LYS A 162 15.84 69.01 -31.52
CA LYS A 162 16.98 69.97 -31.50
C LYS A 162 18.23 69.26 -31.03
#